data_6e87a44ce48dff752fafce1ecdc48e5a
#
_entry.id   6e87a44ce48dff752fafce1ecdc48e5a
#
_cell.length_a   1.000
_cell.length_b   1.000
_cell.length_c   1.000
_cell.angle_alpha   90.00
_cell.angle_beta   90.00
_cell.angle_gamma   90.00
#
_symmetry.space_group_name_H-M   'P 1'
#
loop_
_entity.id
_entity.type
_entity.pdbx_description
1 polymer ?
#
loop_
_entity_poly.entity_id
_entity_poly.type
_entity_poly.pdbx_seq_one_letter_code
_entity_poly.pdbx_strand_id
1 'polypeptide(L)'
;MPPRCPALRSCSGNLRALPELPEVETIRRQLAPQLEGRMIVEVQILDPRWTRPEDPAAVQAQLRGALVERVTRAGKYLVWDLSGDRYLLMHLRMTGALLFDPDLDPPHTRVRVQLDDGHRVIYVDPRRFGTGHLVHGAPARDAYLAARIGIEPFSPEFTAEHLRRLAAGRQAPVKAFLLDQRRIAGVGNIYADEALFRAGIHPLRPAGRLSRAQLARLRDAIVDALAAGIEAKGASIDDFRHVDGARGSFQDRFLVHRRAGEPCPTCGRPIKRFVVGGRGTYVCEHCQPRPRAGSRPRAVRVRSEG
;
A
#
# COMPACT_ATOMS: atom_id res chain seq x y z
N MET A 1 -45.92 -3.90 -18.25
CA MET A 1 -44.55 -3.87 -18.86
C MET A 1 -43.64 -3.20 -17.84
N PRO A 2 -42.64 -3.89 -17.23
CA PRO A 2 -41.66 -3.25 -16.38
C PRO A 2 -40.56 -2.61 -17.20
N PRO A 3 -39.91 -1.50 -16.73
CA PRO A 3 -38.88 -0.81 -17.47
C PRO A 3 -37.59 -1.63 -17.55
N ARG A 4 -37.00 -1.64 -18.75
CA ARG A 4 -35.74 -2.32 -19.06
C ARG A 4 -34.56 -1.62 -18.36
N CYS A 5 -33.76 -2.38 -17.59
CA CYS A 5 -32.46 -1.96 -17.09
C CYS A 5 -31.53 -1.57 -18.27
N PRO A 6 -30.80 -0.46 -18.17
CA PRO A 6 -29.75 -0.15 -19.15
C PRO A 6 -28.54 -1.06 -18.95
N ALA A 7 -28.00 -1.53 -20.08
CA ALA A 7 -26.89 -2.44 -20.20
C ALA A 7 -25.65 -1.98 -19.43
N LEU A 8 -25.09 -2.92 -18.67
CA LEU A 8 -23.76 -2.83 -18.06
C LEU A 8 -22.71 -2.61 -19.16
N ARG A 9 -22.19 -1.39 -19.25
CA ARG A 9 -20.99 -1.10 -20.05
C ARG A 9 -19.81 -1.82 -19.42
N SER A 10 -19.14 -2.64 -20.20
CA SER A 10 -17.89 -3.32 -19.87
C SER A 10 -16.82 -2.28 -19.49
N CYS A 11 -16.53 -2.16 -18.21
CA CYS A 11 -15.37 -1.38 -17.74
C CYS A 11 -14.10 -2.19 -17.96
N SER A 12 -13.39 -1.82 -19.03
CA SER A 12 -12.02 -2.23 -19.31
C SER A 12 -11.09 -1.93 -18.13
N GLY A 13 -10.41 -2.97 -17.66
CA GLY A 13 -9.09 -2.98 -17.02
C GLY A 13 -8.73 -1.89 -16.01
N ASN A 14 -9.51 -1.64 -14.97
CA ASN A 14 -9.02 -0.84 -13.83
C ASN A 14 -8.16 -1.72 -12.91
N LEU A 15 -6.85 -1.47 -12.92
CA LEU A 15 -5.94 -1.98 -11.89
C LEU A 15 -6.41 -1.44 -10.53
N ARG A 16 -6.98 -2.33 -9.71
CA ARG A 16 -7.49 -2.01 -8.38
C ARG A 16 -6.37 -1.50 -7.48
N ALA A 17 -6.69 -0.58 -6.60
CA ALA A 17 -5.74 -0.02 -5.64
C ALA A 17 -5.30 -1.10 -4.63
N LEU A 18 -4.00 -1.13 -4.34
CA LEU A 18 -3.40 -1.94 -3.28
C LEU A 18 -3.52 -1.19 -1.95
N PRO A 19 -3.76 -1.83 -0.81
CA PRO A 19 -3.44 -1.21 0.47
C PRO A 19 -1.98 -0.72 0.47
N GLU A 20 -1.79 0.58 0.66
CA GLU A 20 -0.49 1.23 0.76
C GLU A 20 -0.17 1.46 2.26
N LEU A 21 0.89 2.15 2.59
CA LEU A 21 1.29 2.37 3.98
C LEU A 21 0.15 2.94 4.87
N PRO A 22 -0.61 3.96 4.46
CA PRO A 22 -1.67 4.51 5.31
C PRO A 22 -2.81 3.53 5.59
N GLU A 23 -3.17 2.70 4.61
CA GLU A 23 -4.20 1.68 4.78
C GLU A 23 -3.74 0.61 5.77
N VAL A 24 -2.48 0.14 5.65
CA VAL A 24 -1.91 -0.86 6.57
C VAL A 24 -1.72 -0.28 7.97
N GLU A 25 -1.31 0.99 8.09
CA GLU A 25 -1.21 1.68 9.38
C GLU A 25 -2.57 1.84 10.06
N THR A 26 -3.61 2.11 9.29
CA THR A 26 -4.98 2.18 9.81
C THR A 26 -5.42 0.85 10.40
N ILE A 27 -5.21 -0.25 9.66
CA ILE A 27 -5.49 -1.61 10.16
C ILE A 27 -4.68 -1.90 11.43
N ARG A 28 -3.38 -1.59 11.44
CA ARG A 28 -2.54 -1.77 12.62
C ARG A 28 -3.10 -1.06 13.85
N ARG A 29 -3.48 0.23 13.71
CA ARG A 29 -4.02 1.02 14.83
C ARG A 29 -5.34 0.48 15.35
N GLN A 30 -6.15 -0.10 14.47
CA GLN A 30 -7.43 -0.69 14.87
C GLN A 30 -7.28 -2.08 15.49
N LEU A 31 -6.33 -2.89 15.00
CA LEU A 31 -6.11 -4.24 15.53
C LEU A 31 -5.27 -4.27 16.80
N ALA A 32 -4.28 -3.39 16.95
CA ALA A 32 -3.38 -3.41 18.10
C ALA A 32 -4.13 -3.46 19.46
N PRO A 33 -5.09 -2.57 19.75
CA PRO A 33 -5.80 -2.60 21.02
C PRO A 33 -6.70 -3.85 21.22
N GLN A 34 -7.01 -4.56 20.15
CA GLN A 34 -7.85 -5.76 20.18
C GLN A 34 -7.03 -7.04 20.34
N LEU A 35 -5.79 -7.04 19.88
CA LEU A 35 -4.96 -8.24 19.79
C LEU A 35 -3.83 -8.29 20.83
N GLU A 36 -3.25 -7.14 21.18
CA GLU A 36 -2.12 -7.10 22.11
C GLU A 36 -2.55 -7.59 23.50
N GLY A 37 -1.79 -8.56 24.04
CA GLY A 37 -2.10 -9.24 25.28
C GLY A 37 -3.09 -10.42 25.14
N ARG A 38 -3.55 -10.75 23.91
CA ARG A 38 -4.44 -11.89 23.67
C ARG A 38 -3.66 -13.11 23.21
N MET A 39 -4.16 -14.29 23.63
CA MET A 39 -3.64 -15.57 23.18
C MET A 39 -4.43 -16.09 21.98
N ILE A 40 -3.71 -16.58 20.99
CA ILE A 40 -4.28 -17.27 19.83
C ILE A 40 -4.65 -18.70 20.26
N VAL A 41 -5.93 -19.00 20.36
CA VAL A 41 -6.39 -20.35 20.77
C VAL A 41 -6.56 -21.30 19.60
N GLU A 42 -6.91 -20.77 18.42
CA GLU A 42 -7.04 -21.57 17.19
C GLU A 42 -6.71 -20.72 15.96
N VAL A 43 -6.11 -21.37 14.97
CA VAL A 43 -5.90 -20.80 13.62
C VAL A 43 -6.35 -21.82 12.58
N GLN A 44 -7.12 -21.37 11.61
CA GLN A 44 -7.52 -22.16 10.45
C GLN A 44 -7.07 -21.47 9.17
N ILE A 45 -6.10 -22.05 8.48
CA ILE A 45 -5.61 -21.58 7.18
C ILE A 45 -6.36 -22.34 6.09
N LEU A 46 -7.36 -21.71 5.49
CA LEU A 46 -8.26 -22.31 4.49
C LEU A 46 -7.67 -22.26 3.07
N ASP A 47 -6.66 -21.42 2.85
CA ASP A 47 -5.95 -21.32 1.58
C ASP A 47 -4.45 -21.55 1.77
N PRO A 48 -3.92 -22.71 1.32
CA PRO A 48 -2.50 -23.05 1.52
C PRO A 48 -1.54 -22.12 0.77
N ARG A 49 -2.02 -21.31 -0.16
CA ARG A 49 -1.18 -20.32 -0.86
C ARG A 49 -0.71 -19.20 0.06
N TRP A 50 -1.47 -18.94 1.12
CA TRP A 50 -1.19 -17.83 2.02
C TRP A 50 0.15 -17.98 2.75
N THR A 51 0.51 -19.20 3.13
CA THR A 51 1.76 -19.50 3.86
C THR A 51 2.92 -19.98 2.99
N ARG A 52 2.74 -20.09 1.69
CA ARG A 52 3.82 -20.63 0.81
C ARG A 52 5.15 -19.93 1.02
N PRO A 53 6.26 -20.70 1.10
CA PRO A 53 6.36 -22.14 0.84
C PRO A 53 6.06 -23.06 2.03
N GLU A 54 5.69 -22.50 3.21
CA GLU A 54 5.49 -23.23 4.44
C GLU A 54 4.18 -24.04 4.42
N ASP A 55 4.19 -25.21 5.10
CA ASP A 55 3.00 -26.01 5.27
C ASP A 55 1.99 -25.30 6.20
N PRO A 56 0.72 -25.14 5.78
CA PRO A 56 -0.31 -24.50 6.61
C PRO A 56 -0.48 -25.16 7.98
N ALA A 57 -0.45 -26.49 8.05
CA ALA A 57 -0.61 -27.22 9.30
C ALA A 57 0.53 -26.91 10.29
N ALA A 58 1.76 -26.84 9.79
CA ALA A 58 2.91 -26.48 10.61
C ALA A 58 2.80 -25.03 11.14
N VAL A 59 2.34 -24.09 10.30
CA VAL A 59 2.14 -22.70 10.71
C VAL A 59 1.00 -22.59 11.73
N GLN A 60 -0.12 -23.27 11.51
CA GLN A 60 -1.25 -23.32 12.47
C GLN A 60 -0.82 -23.84 13.85
N ALA A 61 -0.05 -24.94 13.87
CA ALA A 61 0.44 -25.54 15.12
C ALA A 61 1.35 -24.57 15.89
N GLN A 62 2.15 -23.79 15.20
CA GLN A 62 3.06 -22.82 15.80
C GLN A 62 2.38 -21.54 16.27
N LEU A 63 1.30 -21.13 15.62
CA LEU A 63 0.51 -19.96 16.01
C LEU A 63 -0.41 -20.26 17.21
N ARG A 64 -0.88 -21.49 17.35
CA ARG A 64 -1.73 -21.90 18.46
C ARG A 64 -0.98 -21.77 19.80
N GLY A 65 -1.62 -21.15 20.78
CA GLY A 65 -1.04 -20.87 22.09
C GLY A 65 -0.05 -19.70 22.13
N ALA A 66 0.13 -19.01 21.00
CA ALA A 66 0.99 -17.82 20.97
C ALA A 66 0.25 -16.61 21.55
N LEU A 67 0.93 -15.87 22.46
CA LEU A 67 0.49 -14.55 22.90
C LEU A 67 0.87 -13.52 21.85
N VAL A 68 -0.06 -12.65 21.44
CA VAL A 68 0.24 -11.47 20.62
C VAL A 68 0.82 -10.39 21.52
N GLU A 69 2.12 -10.19 21.44
CA GLU A 69 2.84 -9.21 22.28
C GLU A 69 2.70 -7.79 21.72
N ARG A 70 2.73 -7.67 20.40
CA ARG A 70 2.62 -6.37 19.72
C ARG A 70 2.11 -6.53 18.28
N VAL A 71 1.39 -5.51 17.80
CA VAL A 71 1.02 -5.36 16.38
C VAL A 71 1.73 -4.16 15.80
N THR A 72 2.66 -4.40 14.88
CA THR A 72 3.52 -3.39 14.26
C THR A 72 3.35 -3.35 12.75
N ARG A 73 4.03 -2.42 12.07
CA ARG A 73 4.03 -2.27 10.61
C ARG A 73 5.44 -1.99 10.10
N ALA A 74 5.75 -2.60 8.96
CA ALA A 74 6.95 -2.28 8.18
C ALA A 74 6.58 -2.13 6.70
N GLY A 75 6.66 -0.93 6.13
CA GLY A 75 6.18 -0.61 4.79
C GLY A 75 4.70 -0.95 4.62
N LYS A 76 4.40 -1.93 3.78
CA LYS A 76 3.04 -2.47 3.57
C LYS A 76 2.84 -3.83 4.23
N TYR A 77 3.74 -4.23 5.12
CA TYR A 77 3.59 -5.43 5.94
C TYR A 77 2.98 -5.09 7.29
N LEU A 78 1.96 -5.83 7.68
CA LEU A 78 1.50 -5.90 9.06
C LEU A 78 2.29 -7.01 9.75
N VAL A 79 2.78 -6.75 10.95
CA VAL A 79 3.62 -7.68 11.71
C VAL A 79 2.98 -7.91 13.07
N TRP A 80 2.72 -9.17 13.40
CA TRP A 80 2.36 -9.58 14.74
C TRP A 80 3.60 -10.17 15.41
N ASP A 81 4.07 -9.48 16.44
CA ASP A 81 5.12 -9.96 17.32
C ASP A 81 4.47 -10.93 18.32
N LEU A 82 4.94 -12.17 18.35
CA LEU A 82 4.34 -13.26 19.12
C LEU A 82 5.32 -13.79 20.16
N SER A 83 4.77 -14.31 21.25
CA SER A 83 5.59 -14.95 22.30
C SER A 83 6.49 -16.05 21.74
N GLY A 84 7.66 -16.23 22.37
CA GLY A 84 8.67 -17.18 21.90
C GLY A 84 9.46 -16.70 20.69
N ASP A 85 9.66 -15.39 20.57
CA ASP A 85 10.47 -14.73 19.52
C ASP A 85 10.01 -15.12 18.11
N ARG A 86 8.70 -15.11 17.89
CA ARG A 86 8.04 -15.44 16.62
C ARG A 86 7.37 -14.20 16.04
N TYR A 87 7.34 -14.11 14.71
CA TYR A 87 6.80 -12.95 13.99
C TYR A 87 5.95 -13.43 12.81
N LEU A 88 4.68 -13.06 12.80
CA LEU A 88 3.80 -13.28 11.65
C LEU A 88 3.80 -12.04 10.75
N LEU A 89 4.40 -12.16 9.58
CA LEU A 89 4.56 -11.09 8.60
C LEU A 89 3.49 -11.21 7.52
N MET A 90 2.52 -10.31 7.52
CA MET A 90 1.39 -10.34 6.56
C MET A 90 1.50 -9.23 5.53
N HIS A 91 1.32 -9.57 4.25
CA HIS A 91 1.20 -8.60 3.18
C HIS A 91 -0.16 -8.74 2.50
N LEU A 92 -1.03 -7.73 2.61
CA LEU A 92 -2.41 -7.78 2.13
C LEU A 92 -2.55 -7.78 0.61
N ARG A 93 -1.52 -7.32 -0.11
CA ARG A 93 -1.53 -7.21 -1.57
C ARG A 93 -2.69 -6.35 -2.07
N MET A 94 -3.51 -6.86 -3.02
CA MET A 94 -4.49 -6.04 -3.75
C MET A 94 -5.89 -6.06 -3.13
N THR A 95 -6.28 -7.17 -2.53
CA THR A 95 -7.66 -7.40 -2.07
C THR A 95 -7.72 -8.03 -0.68
N GLY A 96 -6.56 -8.22 -0.04
CA GLY A 96 -6.51 -8.72 1.33
C GLY A 96 -7.07 -7.70 2.31
N ALA A 97 -7.95 -8.16 3.19
CA ALA A 97 -8.52 -7.38 4.28
C ALA A 97 -8.53 -8.21 5.56
N LEU A 98 -8.38 -7.55 6.70
CA LEU A 98 -8.55 -8.14 8.02
C LEU A 98 -9.80 -7.54 8.66
N LEU A 99 -10.69 -8.39 9.12
CA LEU A 99 -11.91 -8.02 9.81
C LEU A 99 -11.84 -8.54 11.25
N PHE A 100 -12.25 -7.72 12.19
CA PHE A 100 -12.33 -8.08 13.59
C PHE A 100 -13.77 -8.41 13.94
N ASP A 101 -14.00 -9.59 14.46
CA ASP A 101 -15.25 -10.10 14.98
C ASP A 101 -16.49 -9.87 14.09
N PRO A 102 -16.44 -10.22 12.78
CA PRO A 102 -17.61 -10.09 11.93
C PRO A 102 -18.69 -11.10 12.34
N ASP A 103 -19.97 -10.72 12.25
CA ASP A 103 -21.11 -11.58 12.60
C ASP A 103 -21.10 -12.93 11.87
N LEU A 104 -20.75 -12.91 10.60
CA LEU A 104 -20.62 -14.09 9.74
C LEU A 104 -19.30 -14.07 9.00
N ASP A 105 -18.80 -15.23 8.62
CA ASP A 105 -17.65 -15.34 7.76
C ASP A 105 -17.98 -14.80 6.36
N PRO A 106 -17.30 -13.75 5.91
CA PRO A 106 -17.55 -13.21 4.59
C PRO A 106 -17.06 -14.16 3.49
N PRO A 107 -17.58 -14.01 2.27
CA PRO A 107 -17.06 -14.74 1.11
C PRO A 107 -15.54 -14.49 0.94
N HIS A 108 -14.83 -15.53 0.48
CA HIS A 108 -13.39 -15.48 0.27
C HIS A 108 -12.55 -15.40 1.56
N THR A 109 -13.08 -15.83 2.71
CA THR A 109 -12.29 -16.07 3.92
C THR A 109 -11.16 -17.03 3.62
N ARG A 110 -9.94 -16.69 4.03
CA ARG A 110 -8.71 -17.46 3.79
C ARG A 110 -8.04 -17.91 5.07
N VAL A 111 -8.16 -17.13 6.13
CA VAL A 111 -7.63 -17.47 7.45
C VAL A 111 -8.63 -17.03 8.50
N ARG A 112 -8.79 -17.84 9.54
CA ARG A 112 -9.50 -17.52 10.78
C ARG A 112 -8.52 -17.62 11.94
N VAL A 113 -8.53 -16.63 12.82
CA VAL A 113 -7.76 -16.63 14.06
C VAL A 113 -8.74 -16.42 15.19
N GLN A 114 -8.82 -17.39 16.10
CA GLN A 114 -9.65 -17.33 17.31
C GLN A 114 -8.78 -16.88 18.48
N LEU A 115 -9.27 -15.93 19.28
CA LEU A 115 -8.60 -15.40 20.46
C LEU A 115 -9.21 -15.99 21.75
N ASP A 116 -8.47 -15.87 22.84
CA ASP A 116 -8.83 -16.41 24.17
C ASP A 116 -10.03 -15.72 24.83
N ASP A 117 -10.37 -14.51 24.40
CA ASP A 117 -11.54 -13.77 24.84
C ASP A 117 -12.82 -14.05 24.04
N GLY A 118 -12.78 -14.98 23.10
CA GLY A 118 -13.89 -15.35 22.25
C GLY A 118 -14.00 -14.56 20.96
N HIS A 119 -13.24 -13.46 20.80
CA HIS A 119 -13.20 -12.70 19.55
C HIS A 119 -12.38 -13.39 18.47
N ARG A 120 -12.57 -12.98 17.21
CA ARG A 120 -11.88 -13.58 16.07
C ARG A 120 -11.40 -12.54 15.05
N VAL A 121 -10.31 -12.86 14.39
CA VAL A 121 -9.80 -12.10 13.23
C VAL A 121 -9.96 -12.94 11.98
N ILE A 122 -10.59 -12.38 10.97
CA ILE A 122 -10.84 -13.04 9.69
C ILE A 122 -10.02 -12.35 8.61
N TYR A 123 -9.16 -13.12 7.93
CA TYR A 123 -8.47 -12.65 6.74
C TYR A 123 -9.24 -13.05 5.48
N VAL A 124 -9.61 -12.05 4.68
CA VAL A 124 -10.36 -12.18 3.44
C VAL A 124 -9.50 -11.79 2.27
N ASP A 125 -9.44 -12.59 1.20
CA ASP A 125 -8.73 -12.21 -0.03
C ASP A 125 -9.36 -12.87 -1.26
N PRO A 126 -10.21 -12.15 -2.02
CA PRO A 126 -10.82 -12.66 -3.24
C PRO A 126 -9.79 -13.12 -4.29
N ARG A 127 -8.67 -12.41 -4.42
CA ARG A 127 -7.65 -12.67 -5.45
C ARG A 127 -6.56 -13.65 -5.02
N ARG A 128 -6.47 -13.96 -3.73
CA ARG A 128 -5.51 -14.94 -3.19
C ARG A 128 -4.04 -14.57 -3.44
N PHE A 129 -3.71 -13.27 -3.39
CA PHE A 129 -2.35 -12.74 -3.58
C PHE A 129 -1.66 -12.38 -2.28
N GLY A 130 -2.41 -12.19 -1.22
CA GLY A 130 -1.88 -11.91 0.09
C GLY A 130 -1.07 -13.07 0.64
N THR A 131 -0.14 -12.75 1.52
CA THR A 131 0.78 -13.73 2.11
C THR A 131 0.90 -13.53 3.61
N GLY A 132 1.10 -14.63 4.34
CA GLY A 132 1.49 -14.65 5.73
C GLY A 132 2.71 -15.55 5.90
N HIS A 133 3.79 -15.03 6.45
CA HIS A 133 5.02 -15.75 6.72
C HIS A 133 5.31 -15.73 8.21
N LEU A 134 5.51 -16.89 8.79
CA LEU A 134 5.95 -17.03 10.18
C LEU A 134 7.48 -17.16 10.20
N VAL A 135 8.14 -16.27 10.92
CA VAL A 135 9.59 -16.31 11.08
C VAL A 135 9.97 -16.38 12.55
N HIS A 136 11.11 -16.98 12.85
CA HIS A 136 11.63 -17.19 14.19
C HIS A 136 12.88 -16.34 14.40
N GLY A 137 12.88 -15.56 15.46
CA GLY A 137 13.98 -14.68 15.82
C GLY A 137 13.89 -13.29 15.17
N ALA A 138 14.17 -12.25 15.93
CA ALA A 138 14.26 -10.88 15.42
C ALA A 138 15.25 -10.74 14.25
N PRO A 139 16.42 -11.40 14.24
CA PRO A 139 17.33 -11.35 13.08
C PRO A 139 16.69 -11.88 11.79
N ALA A 140 15.88 -12.95 11.85
CA ALA A 140 15.22 -13.52 10.67
C ALA A 140 14.10 -12.60 10.16
N ARG A 141 13.33 -11.99 11.07
CA ARG A 141 12.34 -10.93 10.75
C ARG A 141 13.02 -9.78 10.02
N ASP A 142 14.11 -9.26 10.57
CA ASP A 142 14.82 -8.10 10.03
C ASP A 142 15.44 -8.42 8.66
N ALA A 143 16.04 -9.59 8.50
CA ALA A 143 16.56 -10.07 7.22
C ALA A 143 15.44 -10.23 6.17
N TYR A 144 14.28 -10.77 6.56
CA TYR A 144 13.13 -10.91 5.67
C TYR A 144 12.63 -9.56 5.16
N LEU A 145 12.51 -8.58 6.06
CA LEU A 145 12.06 -7.22 5.73
C LEU A 145 13.12 -6.47 4.91
N ALA A 146 14.39 -6.48 5.33
CA ALA A 146 15.48 -5.79 4.62
C ALA A 146 15.67 -6.26 3.17
N ALA A 147 15.39 -7.53 2.88
CA ALA A 147 15.43 -8.05 1.52
C ALA A 147 14.28 -7.50 0.62
N ARG A 148 13.23 -6.91 1.19
CA ARG A 148 11.99 -6.57 0.50
C ARG A 148 11.62 -5.10 0.54
N ILE A 149 11.98 -4.39 1.59
CA ILE A 149 11.63 -2.99 1.80
C ILE A 149 12.88 -2.15 2.07
N GLY A 150 12.86 -0.93 1.56
CA GLY A 150 13.88 0.07 1.82
C GLY A 150 13.50 0.96 3.01
N ILE A 151 13.89 2.24 2.91
CA ILE A 151 13.72 3.18 4.02
C ILE A 151 12.24 3.50 4.29
N GLU A 152 11.88 3.55 5.57
CA GLU A 152 10.57 4.01 6.04
C GLU A 152 10.45 5.53 5.91
N PRO A 153 9.36 6.06 5.30
CA PRO A 153 9.18 7.50 5.09
C PRO A 153 9.06 8.33 6.38
N PHE A 154 8.67 7.70 7.48
CA PHE A 154 8.56 8.35 8.78
C PHE A 154 9.79 8.17 9.67
N SER A 155 10.84 7.51 9.19
CA SER A 155 12.08 7.39 9.94
C SER A 155 12.92 8.67 9.86
N PRO A 156 13.70 8.99 10.91
CA PRO A 156 14.62 10.15 10.89
C PRO A 156 15.63 10.11 9.75
N GLU A 157 16.00 8.91 9.29
CA GLU A 157 16.96 8.69 8.20
C GLU A 157 16.39 9.01 6.82
N PHE A 158 15.06 9.16 6.68
CA PHE A 158 14.43 9.54 5.43
C PHE A 158 14.63 11.03 5.15
N THR A 159 15.82 11.39 4.73
CA THR A 159 16.25 12.76 4.42
C THR A 159 16.30 13.02 2.92
N ALA A 160 16.32 14.29 2.52
CA ALA A 160 16.55 14.68 1.12
C ALA A 160 17.90 14.17 0.58
N GLU A 161 18.92 14.10 1.45
CA GLU A 161 20.23 13.56 1.08
C GLU A 161 20.16 12.03 0.89
N HIS A 162 19.39 11.33 1.71
CA HIS A 162 19.16 9.90 1.50
C HIS A 162 18.47 9.65 0.15
N LEU A 163 17.41 10.43 -0.16
CA LEU A 163 16.75 10.34 -1.48
C LEU A 163 17.73 10.65 -2.63
N ARG A 164 18.61 11.60 -2.45
CA ARG A 164 19.65 11.94 -3.45
C ARG A 164 20.54 10.74 -3.73
N ARG A 165 21.03 10.06 -2.69
CA ARG A 165 21.86 8.85 -2.85
C ARG A 165 21.11 7.73 -3.57
N LEU A 166 19.87 7.46 -3.18
CA LEU A 166 19.03 6.43 -3.82
C LEU A 166 18.71 6.75 -5.29
N ALA A 167 18.56 8.04 -5.63
CA ALA A 167 18.22 8.50 -6.97
C ALA A 167 19.44 8.64 -7.89
N ALA A 168 20.65 8.70 -7.34
CA ALA A 168 21.87 8.97 -8.10
C ALA A 168 22.04 8.04 -9.30
N GLY A 169 22.31 8.61 -10.49
CA GLY A 169 22.47 7.88 -11.74
C GLY A 169 21.22 7.23 -12.34
N ARG A 170 20.05 7.33 -11.69
CA ARG A 170 18.83 6.67 -12.13
C ARG A 170 18.17 7.39 -13.30
N GLN A 171 18.02 6.69 -14.42
CA GLN A 171 17.33 7.19 -15.61
C GLN A 171 15.82 6.86 -15.59
N ALA A 172 15.38 5.99 -14.69
CA ALA A 172 13.98 5.63 -14.55
C ALA A 172 13.12 6.85 -14.17
N PRO A 173 11.86 6.93 -14.65
CA PRO A 173 10.90 7.92 -14.20
C PRO A 173 10.80 7.99 -12.69
N VAL A 174 10.71 9.20 -12.12
CA VAL A 174 10.63 9.38 -10.66
C VAL A 174 9.43 8.65 -10.06
N LYS A 175 8.30 8.56 -10.76
CA LYS A 175 7.18 7.76 -10.27
C LYS A 175 7.53 6.28 -10.14
N ALA A 176 8.20 5.70 -11.12
CA ALA A 176 8.64 4.30 -11.05
C ALA A 176 9.68 4.09 -9.92
N PHE A 177 10.54 5.08 -9.70
CA PHE A 177 11.48 5.09 -8.58
C PHE A 177 10.77 5.08 -7.21
N LEU A 178 9.70 5.89 -7.04
CA LEU A 178 8.91 5.94 -5.80
C LEU A 178 8.14 4.64 -5.52
N LEU A 179 7.71 3.93 -6.55
CA LEU A 179 6.96 2.69 -6.44
C LEU A 179 7.82 1.47 -6.08
N ASP A 180 9.14 1.59 -6.19
CA ASP A 180 10.07 0.51 -5.83
C ASP A 180 10.19 0.39 -4.30
N GLN A 181 9.50 -0.59 -3.74
CA GLN A 181 9.45 -0.82 -2.29
C GLN A 181 10.84 -1.10 -1.67
N ARG A 182 11.81 -1.56 -2.45
CA ARG A 182 13.20 -1.76 -1.99
C ARG A 182 13.96 -0.44 -1.78
N ARG A 183 13.39 0.68 -2.18
CA ARG A 183 13.97 2.02 -2.02
C ARG A 183 13.25 2.79 -0.95
N ILE A 184 11.93 2.94 -1.12
CA ILE A 184 11.06 3.68 -0.22
C ILE A 184 9.90 2.76 0.15
N ALA A 185 9.84 2.39 1.41
CA ALA A 185 8.80 1.51 1.91
C ALA A 185 7.43 2.20 1.89
N GLY A 186 6.38 1.46 1.60
CA GLY A 186 5.02 1.91 1.82
C GLY A 186 4.41 2.81 0.75
N VAL A 187 5.19 3.53 -0.05
CA VAL A 187 4.65 4.39 -1.12
C VAL A 187 4.09 3.52 -2.25
N GLY A 188 2.85 3.79 -2.64
CA GLY A 188 2.23 3.13 -3.78
C GLY A 188 1.68 4.14 -4.79
N ASN A 189 0.74 3.70 -5.62
CA ASN A 189 0.28 4.47 -6.78
C ASN A 189 -0.44 5.77 -6.40
N ILE A 190 -1.26 5.71 -5.36
CA ILE A 190 -2.04 6.85 -4.87
C ILE A 190 -1.09 7.91 -4.34
N TYR A 191 -0.29 7.54 -3.35
CA TYR A 191 0.58 8.48 -2.64
C TYR A 191 1.75 8.96 -3.49
N ALA A 192 2.19 8.19 -4.50
CA ALA A 192 3.16 8.65 -5.48
C ALA A 192 2.61 9.79 -6.37
N ASP A 193 1.37 9.68 -6.89
CA ASP A 193 0.74 10.75 -7.68
C ASP A 193 0.54 12.00 -6.83
N GLU A 194 0.00 11.85 -5.63
CA GLU A 194 -0.26 12.95 -4.71
C GLU A 194 1.02 13.67 -4.26
N ALA A 195 2.06 12.92 -3.92
CA ALA A 195 3.35 13.49 -3.53
C ALA A 195 4.04 14.22 -4.70
N LEU A 196 4.01 13.64 -5.90
CA LEU A 196 4.60 14.29 -7.10
C LEU A 196 3.87 15.57 -7.47
N PHE A 197 2.55 15.61 -7.32
CA PHE A 197 1.77 16.82 -7.54
C PHE A 197 2.13 17.91 -6.51
N ARG A 198 2.15 17.60 -5.22
CA ARG A 198 2.56 18.51 -4.14
C ARG A 198 3.97 19.08 -4.35
N ALA A 199 4.90 18.23 -4.81
CA ALA A 199 6.27 18.62 -5.07
C ALA A 199 6.45 19.42 -6.38
N GLY A 200 5.45 19.51 -7.26
CA GLY A 200 5.55 20.14 -8.58
C GLY A 200 6.47 19.38 -9.53
N ILE A 201 6.55 18.05 -9.42
CA ILE A 201 7.48 17.22 -10.19
C ILE A 201 6.70 16.33 -11.16
N HIS A 202 7.04 16.41 -12.45
CA HIS A 202 6.43 15.57 -13.47
C HIS A 202 6.82 14.09 -13.27
N PRO A 203 5.84 13.15 -13.30
CA PRO A 203 6.08 11.73 -13.05
C PRO A 203 7.13 11.06 -13.97
N LEU A 204 7.30 11.56 -15.19
CA LEU A 204 8.29 11.05 -16.16
C LEU A 204 9.69 11.63 -15.98
N ARG A 205 9.91 12.58 -15.09
CA ARG A 205 11.26 13.12 -14.87
C ARG A 205 12.20 12.00 -14.39
N PRO A 206 13.40 11.85 -14.99
CA PRO A 206 14.39 10.89 -14.48
C PRO A 206 14.74 11.18 -13.02
N ALA A 207 14.69 10.17 -12.15
CA ALA A 207 14.91 10.35 -10.72
C ALA A 207 16.30 10.95 -10.43
N GLY A 208 17.33 10.50 -11.15
CA GLY A 208 18.70 11.00 -11.02
C GLY A 208 18.95 12.42 -11.54
N ARG A 209 17.94 13.04 -12.16
CA ARG A 209 18.01 14.44 -12.65
C ARG A 209 17.23 15.42 -11.78
N LEU A 210 16.79 15.00 -10.61
CA LEU A 210 16.17 15.89 -9.64
C LEU A 210 17.25 16.74 -8.95
N SER A 211 17.02 18.05 -8.86
CA SER A 211 17.88 18.94 -8.09
C SER A 211 17.75 18.70 -6.58
N ARG A 212 18.71 19.16 -5.79
CA ARG A 212 18.63 19.08 -4.31
C ARG A 212 17.33 19.69 -3.78
N ALA A 213 16.94 20.87 -4.28
CA ALA A 213 15.69 21.52 -3.89
C ALA A 213 14.44 20.71 -4.27
N GLN A 214 14.44 20.04 -5.43
CA GLN A 214 13.36 19.15 -5.83
C GLN A 214 13.28 17.90 -4.95
N LEU A 215 14.41 17.33 -4.58
CA LEU A 215 14.48 16.17 -3.68
C LEU A 215 14.01 16.52 -2.27
N ALA A 216 14.34 17.70 -1.76
CA ALA A 216 13.84 18.19 -0.48
C ALA A 216 12.31 18.31 -0.51
N ARG A 217 11.74 19.03 -1.50
CA ARG A 217 10.27 19.14 -1.65
C ARG A 217 9.60 17.78 -1.84
N LEU A 218 10.22 16.87 -2.59
CA LEU A 218 9.68 15.53 -2.80
C LEU A 218 9.64 14.71 -1.50
N ARG A 219 10.70 14.78 -0.71
CA ARG A 219 10.76 14.14 0.60
C ARG A 219 9.63 14.63 1.50
N ASP A 220 9.45 15.94 1.61
CA ASP A 220 8.39 16.53 2.44
C ASP A 220 7.00 16.15 1.90
N ALA A 221 6.80 16.27 0.59
CA ALA A 221 5.54 15.90 -0.05
C ALA A 221 5.16 14.41 0.11
N ILE A 222 6.14 13.50 0.16
CA ILE A 222 5.88 12.08 0.46
C ILE A 222 5.37 11.92 1.88
N VAL A 223 6.05 12.52 2.85
CA VAL A 223 5.66 12.47 4.26
C VAL A 223 4.27 13.06 4.47
N ASP A 224 4.01 14.25 3.90
CA ASP A 224 2.73 14.95 4.01
C ASP A 224 1.58 14.15 3.38
N ALA A 225 1.80 13.57 2.19
CA ALA A 225 0.78 12.78 1.52
C ALA A 225 0.42 11.53 2.33
N LEU A 226 1.43 10.82 2.85
CA LEU A 226 1.23 9.63 3.68
C LEU A 226 0.58 9.98 5.03
N ALA A 227 1.01 11.07 5.67
CA ALA A 227 0.41 11.55 6.92
C ALA A 227 -1.07 11.91 6.75
N ALA A 228 -1.41 12.65 5.69
CA ALA A 228 -2.80 12.96 5.35
C ALA A 228 -3.63 11.70 5.06
N GLY A 229 -3.02 10.70 4.44
CA GLY A 229 -3.65 9.39 4.23
C GLY A 229 -3.95 8.66 5.53
N ILE A 230 -3.01 8.66 6.48
CA ILE A 230 -3.19 8.04 7.80
C ILE A 230 -4.29 8.78 8.59
N GLU A 231 -4.29 10.11 8.59
CA GLU A 231 -5.31 10.93 9.24
C GLU A 231 -6.71 10.63 8.71
N ALA A 232 -6.84 10.48 7.38
CA ALA A 232 -8.09 10.13 6.70
C ALA A 232 -8.43 8.63 6.77
N LYS A 233 -7.69 7.84 7.54
CA LYS A 233 -7.85 6.40 7.70
C LYS A 233 -7.77 5.62 6.38
N GLY A 234 -6.89 6.08 5.46
CA GLY A 234 -6.66 5.46 4.15
C GLY A 234 -7.72 5.83 3.10
N ALA A 235 -7.54 5.30 1.90
CA ALA A 235 -8.44 5.46 0.75
C ALA A 235 -9.23 4.17 0.48
N SER A 236 -10.55 4.24 0.55
CA SER A 236 -11.44 3.13 0.16
C SER A 236 -11.90 3.29 -1.28
N ILE A 237 -11.00 3.02 -2.20
CA ILE A 237 -11.26 3.20 -3.64
C ILE A 237 -12.09 2.03 -4.20
N ASP A 238 -11.67 0.80 -3.91
CA ASP A 238 -12.32 -0.42 -4.42
C ASP A 238 -12.76 -1.33 -3.26
N ASP A 239 -11.87 -2.21 -2.81
CA ASP A 239 -12.19 -3.28 -1.87
C ASP A 239 -11.63 -3.03 -0.45
N PHE A 240 -10.80 -1.98 -0.26
CA PHE A 240 -10.25 -1.70 1.07
C PHE A 240 -11.34 -1.32 2.06
N ARG A 241 -11.32 -2.01 3.20
CA ARG A 241 -12.18 -1.76 4.36
C ARG A 241 -11.33 -1.78 5.62
N HIS A 242 -11.79 -1.04 6.61
CA HIS A 242 -11.29 -1.11 7.98
C HIS A 242 -11.65 -2.44 8.61
N VAL A 243 -11.09 -2.74 9.79
CA VAL A 243 -11.37 -3.99 10.49
C VAL A 243 -12.81 -4.12 10.98
N ASP A 244 -13.52 -3.02 11.13
CA ASP A 244 -14.95 -2.90 11.43
C ASP A 244 -15.84 -2.85 10.16
N GLY A 245 -15.25 -3.01 8.97
CA GLY A 245 -15.94 -2.91 7.69
C GLY A 245 -16.16 -1.49 7.18
N ALA A 246 -15.82 -0.45 7.96
CA ALA A 246 -15.98 0.95 7.56
C ALA A 246 -15.05 1.35 6.41
N ARG A 247 -15.27 2.55 5.86
CA ARG A 247 -14.48 3.10 4.75
C ARG A 247 -13.58 4.24 5.21
N GLY A 248 -12.36 4.29 4.68
CA GLY A 248 -11.52 5.48 4.77
C GLY A 248 -12.04 6.61 3.89
N SER A 249 -11.54 7.82 4.09
CA SER A 249 -12.02 9.04 3.41
C SER A 249 -10.94 9.78 2.60
N PHE A 250 -9.75 9.20 2.44
CA PHE A 250 -8.68 9.91 1.72
C PHE A 250 -8.98 10.12 0.24
N GLN A 251 -9.81 9.26 -0.39
CA GLN A 251 -10.28 9.47 -1.77
C GLN A 251 -11.00 10.81 -1.97
N ASP A 252 -11.62 11.35 -0.94
CA ASP A 252 -12.34 12.63 -1.00
C ASP A 252 -11.37 13.84 -0.94
N ARG A 253 -10.10 13.57 -0.62
CA ARG A 253 -9.02 14.56 -0.50
C ARG A 253 -7.99 14.48 -1.64
N PHE A 254 -8.23 13.67 -2.69
CA PHE A 254 -7.29 13.54 -3.82
C PHE A 254 -7.14 14.86 -4.56
N LEU A 255 -5.89 15.25 -4.80
CA LEU A 255 -5.56 16.43 -5.59
C LEU A 255 -5.51 16.11 -7.09
N VAL A 256 -4.98 14.94 -7.46
CA VAL A 256 -4.86 14.51 -8.85
C VAL A 256 -5.24 13.05 -9.09
N HIS A 257 -5.04 12.16 -8.11
CA HIS A 257 -5.26 10.73 -8.31
C HIS A 257 -6.72 10.44 -8.66
N ARG A 258 -6.96 9.67 -9.74
CA ARG A 258 -8.31 9.35 -10.30
C ARG A 258 -9.16 10.56 -10.77
N ARG A 259 -8.58 11.75 -10.89
CA ARG A 259 -9.28 12.97 -11.29
C ARG A 259 -8.99 13.39 -12.74
N ALA A 260 -8.81 12.41 -13.64
CA ALA A 260 -8.56 12.70 -15.07
C ALA A 260 -9.72 13.48 -15.70
N GLY A 261 -9.40 14.57 -16.40
CA GLY A 261 -10.38 15.48 -17.02
C GLY A 261 -10.94 16.54 -16.07
N GLU A 262 -10.82 16.35 -14.75
CA GLU A 262 -11.28 17.34 -13.77
C GLU A 262 -10.31 18.53 -13.68
N PRO A 263 -10.80 19.70 -13.19
CA PRO A 263 -9.95 20.87 -13.01
C PRO A 263 -8.92 20.62 -11.89
N CYS A 264 -7.68 21.00 -12.17
CA CYS A 264 -6.59 21.01 -11.18
C CYS A 264 -6.92 21.97 -10.04
N PRO A 265 -6.79 21.56 -8.77
CA PRO A 265 -7.15 22.43 -7.63
C PRO A 265 -6.27 23.67 -7.51
N THR A 266 -5.09 23.68 -8.14
CA THR A 266 -4.14 24.80 -8.07
C THR A 266 -4.30 25.78 -9.24
N CYS A 267 -4.56 25.31 -10.48
CA CYS A 267 -4.53 26.18 -11.67
C CYS A 267 -5.75 26.06 -12.58
N GLY A 268 -6.75 25.23 -12.23
CA GLY A 268 -7.98 25.02 -12.99
C GLY A 268 -7.84 24.24 -14.29
N ARG A 269 -6.62 23.98 -14.78
CA ARG A 269 -6.42 23.22 -16.04
C ARG A 269 -6.75 21.73 -15.83
N PRO A 270 -7.22 21.02 -16.89
CA PRO A 270 -7.59 19.63 -16.76
C PRO A 270 -6.40 18.73 -16.38
N ILE A 271 -6.64 17.83 -15.43
CA ILE A 271 -5.71 16.77 -15.03
C ILE A 271 -5.65 15.73 -16.14
N LYS A 272 -4.44 15.36 -16.56
CA LYS A 272 -4.20 14.32 -17.56
C LYS A 272 -3.94 12.97 -16.94
N ARG A 273 -4.28 11.90 -17.68
CA ARG A 273 -3.96 10.51 -17.33
C ARG A 273 -3.08 9.88 -18.42
N PHE A 274 -2.08 9.11 -18.00
CA PHE A 274 -1.26 8.23 -18.83
C PHE A 274 -0.72 7.06 -18.01
N VAL A 275 0.11 6.21 -18.60
CA VAL A 275 0.66 5.02 -17.90
C VAL A 275 2.17 5.15 -17.72
N VAL A 276 2.65 4.91 -16.49
CA VAL A 276 4.07 4.82 -16.16
C VAL A 276 4.34 3.49 -15.44
N GLY A 277 5.21 2.67 -16.00
CA GLY A 277 5.56 1.37 -15.40
C GLY A 277 4.34 0.45 -15.18
N GLY A 278 3.37 0.47 -16.11
CA GLY A 278 2.14 -0.32 -16.01
C GLY A 278 1.11 0.24 -15.02
N ARG A 279 1.32 1.45 -14.45
CA ARG A 279 0.41 2.08 -13.48
C ARG A 279 -0.23 3.34 -14.04
N GLY A 280 -1.54 3.47 -13.88
CA GLY A 280 -2.25 4.72 -14.18
C GLY A 280 -1.64 5.87 -13.39
N THR A 281 -1.40 6.99 -14.06
CA THR A 281 -0.65 8.14 -13.54
C THR A 281 -1.44 9.38 -13.83
N TYR A 282 -1.63 10.23 -12.85
CA TYR A 282 -2.42 11.45 -12.95
C TYR A 282 -1.52 12.67 -12.71
N VAL A 283 -1.66 13.69 -13.56
CA VAL A 283 -0.74 14.84 -13.56
C VAL A 283 -1.42 16.10 -14.07
N CYS A 284 -1.12 17.23 -13.46
CA CYS A 284 -1.36 18.54 -14.06
C CYS A 284 -0.07 19.02 -14.74
N GLU A 285 -0.01 18.96 -16.07
CA GLU A 285 1.22 19.33 -16.81
C GLU A 285 1.61 20.83 -16.70
N HIS A 286 0.71 21.68 -16.22
CA HIS A 286 1.05 23.06 -15.90
C HIS A 286 1.78 23.19 -14.55
N CYS A 287 1.24 22.57 -13.49
CA CYS A 287 1.85 22.58 -12.16
C CYS A 287 3.08 21.68 -12.09
N GLN A 288 3.13 20.63 -12.93
CA GLN A 288 4.19 19.64 -13.04
C GLN A 288 4.75 19.65 -14.48
N PRO A 289 5.59 20.61 -14.86
CA PRO A 289 6.05 20.75 -16.26
C PRO A 289 6.79 19.51 -16.75
N ARG A 290 6.50 19.10 -17.98
CA ARG A 290 7.20 17.97 -18.63
C ARG A 290 8.71 18.23 -18.68
N PRO A 291 9.54 17.20 -18.49
CA PRO A 291 10.95 17.30 -18.74
C PRO A 291 11.21 17.57 -20.24
N ARG A 292 12.18 18.43 -20.57
CA ARG A 292 12.57 18.73 -21.95
C ARG A 292 13.02 17.45 -22.68
N ALA A 293 12.87 17.41 -24.01
CA ALA A 293 13.09 16.22 -24.85
C ALA A 293 14.46 15.53 -24.67
N GLY A 294 15.53 16.25 -24.30
CA GLY A 294 16.85 15.69 -24.00
C GLY A 294 16.93 14.92 -22.65
N SER A 295 15.86 14.87 -21.88
CA SER A 295 15.79 14.18 -20.59
C SER A 295 14.87 12.93 -20.60
N ARG A 296 14.49 12.40 -21.78
CA ARG A 296 13.64 11.21 -21.88
C ARG A 296 14.36 9.98 -21.35
N PRO A 297 13.71 9.18 -20.48
CA PRO A 297 14.18 7.84 -20.16
C PRO A 297 14.09 6.97 -21.43
N ARG A 298 15.09 6.10 -21.69
CA ARG A 298 14.98 5.06 -22.71
C ARG A 298 13.81 4.14 -22.32
N ALA A 299 12.88 3.95 -23.26
CA ALA A 299 11.76 3.01 -23.24
C ALA A 299 10.77 3.13 -22.06
N VAL A 300 9.85 4.08 -22.16
CA VAL A 300 8.51 3.95 -21.55
C VAL A 300 7.51 4.04 -22.70
N ARG A 301 6.84 2.93 -23.03
CA ARG A 301 5.70 2.97 -23.95
C ARG A 301 4.57 3.76 -23.30
N VAL A 302 4.38 4.99 -23.73
CA VAL A 302 3.19 5.78 -23.43
C VAL A 302 2.10 5.30 -24.40
N ARG A 303 1.13 4.54 -23.92
CA ARG A 303 -0.10 4.32 -24.69
C ARG A 303 -1.03 5.49 -24.37
N SER A 304 -1.28 6.35 -25.33
CA SER A 304 -2.41 7.27 -25.35
C SER A 304 -3.63 6.45 -25.72
N GLU A 305 -4.55 6.26 -24.77
CA GLU A 305 -5.89 5.81 -25.10
C GLU A 305 -6.66 7.05 -25.56
N GLY A 306 -7.08 7.06 -26.85
CA GLY A 306 -8.00 8.02 -27.43
C GLY A 306 -9.44 7.76 -27.00
#